data_a9e172a3c9ea2fc6ef82a2150edc43f6
#
_entry.id   a9e172a3c9ea2fc6ef82a2150edc43f6
#
_cell.length_a   1.000
_cell.length_b   1.000
_cell.length_c   1.000
_cell.angle_alpha   90.00
_cell.angle_beta   90.00
_cell.angle_gamma   90.00
#
_symmetry.space_group_name_H-M   'P 1'
#
loop_
_entity.id
_entity.type
_entity.pdbx_description
1 polymer ?
#
loop_
_entity_poly.entity_id
_entity_poly.type
_entity_poly.pdbx_seq_one_letter_code
_entity_poly.pdbx_strand_id
1 'polypeptide(L)'
;FHEVGRMTNILSVGLIAEIFTSVNPVAFIASPLPLADGMVRCAHGAVPNPAPATLAQLEGVAVRPYNGTGETVTPTGVAILKGLGAQFGPWPEMLVKRQVTAFAPGKTFEGANGLVFALGQPL
;
A
#
# COMPACT_ATOMS: atom_id res chain seq x y z
N PHE A 1 8.01 -6.73 -21.92
CA PHE A 1 7.05 -5.92 -21.17
C PHE A 1 7.10 -6.20 -19.67
N HIS A 2 7.06 -7.48 -19.28
CA HIS A 2 7.18 -7.87 -17.87
C HIS A 2 8.51 -7.44 -17.25
N GLU A 3 9.59 -7.54 -17.99
CA GLU A 3 10.90 -7.14 -17.48
C GLU A 3 10.98 -5.64 -17.25
N VAL A 4 10.40 -4.85 -18.14
CA VAL A 4 10.32 -3.39 -17.97
C VAL A 4 9.52 -3.04 -16.73
N GLY A 5 8.39 -3.71 -16.51
CA GLY A 5 7.58 -3.53 -15.32
C GLY A 5 8.34 -3.88 -14.04
N ARG A 6 9.11 -4.98 -14.05
CA ARG A 6 9.93 -5.38 -12.91
C ARG A 6 11.03 -4.36 -12.60
N MET A 7 11.70 -3.84 -13.63
CA MET A 7 12.72 -2.80 -13.44
C MET A 7 12.12 -1.55 -12.83
N THR A 8 10.97 -1.11 -13.32
CA THR A 8 10.26 0.04 -12.77
C THR A 8 9.91 -0.16 -11.31
N ASN A 9 9.43 -1.36 -10.92
CA ASN A 9 9.11 -1.67 -9.54
C ASN A 9 10.36 -1.67 -8.65
N ILE A 10 11.46 -2.22 -9.10
CA ILE A 10 12.72 -2.23 -8.36
C ILE A 10 13.22 -0.80 -8.11
N LEU A 11 13.18 0.04 -9.14
CA LEU A 11 13.60 1.44 -9.01
C LEU A 11 12.69 2.20 -8.05
N SER A 12 11.38 1.97 -8.12
CA SER A 12 10.41 2.62 -7.23
C SER A 12 10.62 2.21 -5.78
N VAL A 13 10.85 0.93 -5.51
CA VAL A 13 11.13 0.44 -4.16
C VAL A 13 12.42 1.03 -3.62
N GLY A 14 13.48 1.07 -4.43
CA GLY A 14 14.76 1.66 -4.03
C GLY A 14 14.64 3.13 -3.69
N LEU A 15 13.89 3.89 -4.50
CA LEU A 15 13.67 5.31 -4.27
C LEU A 15 12.86 5.56 -3.00
N ILE A 16 11.80 4.78 -2.77
CA ILE A 16 10.99 4.88 -1.56
C ILE A 16 11.83 4.58 -0.31
N ALA A 17 12.65 3.53 -0.36
CA ALA A 17 13.52 3.17 0.74
C ALA A 17 14.51 4.28 1.07
N GLU A 18 15.08 4.92 0.05
CA GLU A 18 16.02 6.03 0.22
C GLU A 18 15.33 7.24 0.85
N ILE A 19 14.15 7.61 0.37
CA ILE A 19 13.37 8.72 0.94
C ILE A 19 13.01 8.41 2.39
N PHE A 20 12.57 7.20 2.68
CA PHE A 20 12.22 6.78 4.04
C PHE A 20 13.42 6.87 4.98
N THR A 21 14.58 6.45 4.54
CA THR A 21 15.81 6.55 5.31
C THR A 21 16.17 8.01 5.60
N SER A 22 15.99 8.90 4.63
CA SER A 22 16.25 10.34 4.80
C SER A 22 15.31 10.97 5.82
N VAL A 23 14.04 10.59 5.82
CA VAL A 23 13.07 11.07 6.81
C VAL A 23 13.37 10.49 8.19
N ASN A 24 13.81 9.24 8.23
CA ASN A 24 14.18 8.54 9.46
C ASN A 24 13.10 8.63 10.54
N PRO A 25 11.88 8.15 10.29
CA PRO A 25 10.79 8.28 11.24
C PRO A 25 11.01 7.40 12.47
N VAL A 26 10.55 7.88 13.63
CA VAL A 26 10.57 7.12 14.87
C VAL A 26 9.61 5.95 14.81
N ALA A 27 8.47 6.15 14.17
CA ALA A 27 7.46 5.11 13.95
C ALA A 27 6.85 5.29 12.58
N PHE A 28 6.47 4.18 11.95
CA PHE A 28 5.77 4.18 10.68
C PHE A 28 4.47 3.39 10.86
N ILE A 29 3.35 4.09 10.75
CA ILE A 29 2.03 3.51 11.03
C ILE A 29 1.18 3.59 9.77
N ALA A 30 0.60 2.45 9.41
CA ALA A 30 -0.33 2.35 8.30
C ALA A 30 -1.71 1.96 8.83
N SER A 31 -2.77 2.49 8.20
CA SER A 31 -4.11 2.01 8.51
C SER A 31 -4.28 0.58 8.01
N PRO A 32 -5.21 -0.21 8.59
CA PRO A 32 -5.52 -1.53 8.06
C PRO A 32 -5.82 -1.47 6.57
N LEU A 33 -5.31 -2.43 5.82
CA LEU A 33 -5.40 -2.41 4.36
C LEU A 33 -6.79 -2.81 3.91
N PRO A 34 -7.42 -2.04 3.00
CA PRO A 34 -8.75 -2.37 2.50
C PRO A 34 -8.68 -3.51 1.48
N LEU A 35 -9.44 -4.57 1.71
CA LEU A 35 -9.53 -5.71 0.80
C LEU A 35 -10.92 -5.85 0.23
N ALA A 36 -11.02 -5.87 -1.10
CA ALA A 36 -12.24 -6.18 -1.81
C ALA A 36 -12.31 -7.67 -2.11
N ASP A 37 -13.52 -8.18 -2.22
CA ASP A 37 -13.78 -9.55 -2.63
C ASP A 37 -13.93 -9.67 -4.15
N GLY A 38 -14.19 -10.87 -4.63
CA GLY A 38 -14.50 -11.15 -6.01
C GLY A 38 -13.31 -11.63 -6.81
N MET A 39 -13.29 -11.27 -8.07
CA MET A 39 -12.27 -11.69 -9.01
C MET A 39 -11.59 -10.47 -9.62
N VAL A 40 -10.31 -10.57 -9.88
CA VAL A 40 -9.55 -9.56 -10.62
C VAL A 40 -8.97 -10.18 -11.87
N ARG A 41 -8.85 -9.38 -12.94
CA ARG A 41 -8.21 -9.81 -14.17
C ARG A 41 -6.73 -9.39 -14.14
N CYS A 42 -5.90 -10.33 -14.54
CA CYS A 42 -4.46 -10.08 -14.65
C CYS A 42 -3.93 -10.75 -15.93
N ALA A 43 -2.61 -10.71 -16.15
CA ALA A 43 -1.98 -11.29 -17.32
C ALA A 43 -2.24 -12.80 -17.45
N HIS A 44 -2.56 -13.48 -16.37
CA HIS A 44 -2.81 -14.91 -16.32
C HIS A 44 -4.30 -15.26 -16.28
N GLY A 45 -5.19 -14.30 -16.57
CA GLY A 45 -6.63 -14.48 -16.55
C GLY A 45 -7.29 -13.95 -15.28
N ALA A 46 -8.49 -14.45 -14.98
CA ALA A 46 -9.22 -14.05 -13.78
C ALA A 46 -8.72 -14.85 -12.57
N VAL A 47 -8.41 -14.16 -11.47
CA VAL A 47 -7.97 -14.78 -10.22
C VAL A 47 -8.77 -14.24 -9.06
N PRO A 48 -8.85 -14.96 -7.93
CA PRO A 48 -9.51 -14.45 -6.74
C PRO A 48 -8.87 -13.14 -6.25
N ASN A 49 -9.68 -12.29 -5.64
CA ASN A 49 -9.22 -11.05 -5.03
C ASN A 49 -9.33 -11.19 -3.50
N PRO A 50 -8.26 -11.07 -2.71
CA PRO A 50 -6.91 -10.82 -3.20
C PRO A 50 -6.29 -12.03 -3.90
N ALA A 51 -5.37 -11.78 -4.82
CA ALA A 51 -4.65 -12.84 -5.50
C ALA A 51 -3.83 -13.68 -4.50
N PRO A 52 -3.56 -14.98 -4.81
CA PRO A 52 -2.84 -15.84 -3.86
C PRO A 52 -1.50 -15.28 -3.40
N ALA A 53 -0.75 -14.66 -4.30
CA ALA A 53 0.54 -14.05 -3.94
C ALA A 53 0.38 -12.89 -2.96
N THR A 54 -0.64 -12.07 -3.14
CA THR A 54 -0.97 -10.98 -2.22
C THR A 54 -1.40 -11.53 -0.88
N LEU A 55 -2.29 -12.52 -0.89
CA LEU A 55 -2.80 -13.12 0.34
C LEU A 55 -1.69 -13.73 1.19
N ALA A 56 -0.72 -14.38 0.55
CA ALA A 56 0.42 -14.96 1.26
C ALA A 56 1.24 -13.89 2.01
N GLN A 57 1.34 -12.69 1.44
CA GLN A 57 2.07 -11.60 2.07
C GLN A 57 1.30 -10.90 3.19
N LEU A 58 -0.01 -11.14 3.27
CA LEU A 58 -0.85 -10.49 4.28
C LEU A 58 -0.78 -11.13 5.65
N GLU A 59 -0.02 -12.21 5.82
CA GLU A 59 0.19 -12.77 7.15
C GLU A 59 0.79 -11.71 8.09
N GLY A 60 0.13 -11.50 9.23
CA GLY A 60 0.56 -10.49 10.20
C GLY A 60 0.15 -9.06 9.86
N VAL A 61 -0.59 -8.85 8.78
CA VAL A 61 -1.03 -7.53 8.32
C VAL A 61 -2.50 -7.34 8.67
N ALA A 62 -2.83 -6.24 9.33
CA ALA A 62 -4.23 -5.91 9.62
C ALA A 62 -4.93 -5.46 8.34
N VAL A 63 -6.12 -6.00 8.11
CA VAL A 63 -6.93 -5.69 6.95
C VAL A 63 -8.33 -5.30 7.37
N ARG A 64 -9.06 -4.63 6.48
CA ARG A 64 -10.45 -4.27 6.67
C ARG A 64 -11.24 -4.47 5.37
N PRO A 65 -12.54 -4.68 5.44
CA PRO A 65 -13.33 -4.80 4.21
C PRO A 65 -13.30 -3.51 3.39
N TYR A 66 -13.26 -3.66 2.08
CA TYR A 66 -13.48 -2.57 1.14
C TYR A 66 -14.80 -2.81 0.43
N ASN A 67 -15.72 -1.86 0.52
CA ASN A 67 -17.04 -1.96 -0.08
C ASN A 67 -17.00 -1.45 -1.53
N GLY A 68 -16.45 -2.26 -2.41
CA GLY A 68 -16.29 -1.93 -3.83
C GLY A 68 -15.61 -3.07 -4.54
N THR A 69 -15.15 -2.82 -5.77
CA THR A 69 -14.51 -3.82 -6.63
C THR A 69 -13.10 -3.37 -7.01
N GLY A 70 -12.32 -4.31 -7.52
CA GLY A 70 -10.98 -4.05 -8.02
C GLY A 70 -9.88 -4.44 -7.05
N GLU A 71 -8.66 -4.38 -7.54
CA GLU A 71 -7.49 -4.70 -6.75
C GLU A 71 -7.07 -3.49 -5.92
N THR A 72 -7.32 -3.56 -4.62
CA THR A 72 -6.99 -2.47 -3.69
C THR A 72 -5.63 -2.63 -3.03
N VAL A 73 -5.08 -3.84 -3.03
CA VAL A 73 -3.79 -4.18 -2.42
C VAL A 73 -2.98 -5.00 -3.41
N THR A 74 -1.73 -4.61 -3.63
CA THR A 74 -0.81 -5.33 -4.52
C THR A 74 0.30 -6.00 -3.72
N PRO A 75 0.90 -7.09 -4.24
CA PRO A 75 2.04 -7.71 -3.56
C PRO A 75 3.19 -6.75 -3.31
N THR A 76 3.50 -5.90 -4.28
CA THR A 76 4.56 -4.90 -4.15
C THR A 76 4.28 -3.91 -3.03
N GLY A 77 3.04 -3.42 -2.95
CA GLY A 77 2.64 -2.49 -1.89
C GLY A 77 2.79 -3.09 -0.49
N VAL A 78 2.33 -4.32 -0.31
CA VAL A 78 2.48 -5.02 0.98
C VAL A 78 3.95 -5.24 1.31
N ALA A 79 4.76 -5.66 0.33
CA ALA A 79 6.18 -5.88 0.54
C ALA A 79 6.90 -4.61 0.98
N ILE A 80 6.57 -3.47 0.39
CA ILE A 80 7.13 -2.17 0.78
C ILE A 80 6.78 -1.85 2.24
N LEU A 81 5.51 -1.96 2.60
CA LEU A 81 5.08 -1.66 3.98
C LEU A 81 5.77 -2.56 4.99
N LYS A 82 5.83 -3.86 4.73
CA LYS A 82 6.50 -4.81 5.62
C LYS A 82 8.00 -4.56 5.67
N GLY A 83 8.63 -4.28 4.53
CA GLY A 83 10.06 -4.01 4.46
C GLY A 83 10.47 -2.75 5.20
N LEU A 84 9.60 -1.75 5.26
CA LEU A 84 9.83 -0.51 6.00
C LEU A 84 9.42 -0.60 7.47
N GLY A 85 8.92 -1.74 7.91
CA GLY A 85 8.57 -1.95 9.31
C GLY A 85 7.27 -1.30 9.73
N ALA A 86 6.30 -1.20 8.83
CA ALA A 86 5.01 -0.60 9.15
C ALA A 86 4.30 -1.33 10.28
N GLN A 87 3.75 -0.57 11.21
CA GLN A 87 2.82 -1.04 12.21
C GLN A 87 1.42 -0.65 11.76
N PHE A 88 0.45 -1.54 11.94
CA PHE A 88 -0.91 -1.31 11.45
C PHE A 88 -1.82 -0.93 12.61
N GLY A 89 -2.51 0.20 12.48
CA GLY A 89 -3.37 0.69 13.54
C GLY A 89 -4.02 2.02 13.21
N PRO A 90 -4.71 2.62 14.18
CA PRO A 90 -5.34 3.92 13.99
C PRO A 90 -4.32 5.04 13.91
N TRP A 91 -4.80 6.22 13.58
CA TRP A 91 -3.98 7.42 13.61
C TRP A 91 -3.34 7.59 14.99
N PRO A 92 -2.02 7.81 15.05
CA PRO A 92 -1.37 8.13 16.31
C PRO A 92 -1.69 9.56 16.73
N GLU A 93 -1.55 9.80 18.00
CA GLU A 93 -1.64 11.16 18.54
C GLU A 93 -0.40 11.93 18.12
N MET A 94 -0.58 12.97 17.30
CA MET A 94 0.56 13.72 16.76
C MET A 94 0.12 15.07 16.22
N LEU A 95 1.08 15.99 16.12
CA LEU A 95 0.88 17.23 15.38
C LEU A 95 1.28 16.98 13.93
N VAL A 96 0.32 17.11 13.00
CA VAL A 96 0.59 16.90 11.57
C VAL A 96 1.39 18.06 11.03
N LYS A 97 2.55 17.79 10.50
CA LYS A 97 3.45 18.80 9.91
C LYS A 97 3.30 18.90 8.40
N ARG A 98 3.12 17.78 7.72
CA ARG A 98 2.97 17.72 6.25
C ARG A 98 2.02 16.60 5.91
N GLN A 99 1.32 16.76 4.81
CA GLN A 99 0.48 15.70 4.26
C GLN A 99 0.51 15.74 2.74
N VAL A 100 0.38 14.59 2.12
CA VAL A 100 0.30 14.42 0.67
C VAL A 100 -0.69 13.31 0.39
N THR A 101 -1.51 13.50 -0.64
CA THR A 101 -2.37 12.45 -1.16
C THR A 101 -1.89 12.06 -2.55
N ALA A 102 -1.68 10.77 -2.76
CA ALA A 102 -1.25 10.23 -4.04
C ALA A 102 -2.35 9.35 -4.62
N PHE A 103 -2.56 9.43 -5.93
CA PHE A 103 -3.56 8.64 -6.65
C PHE A 103 -2.88 7.74 -7.65
N ALA A 104 -3.38 6.51 -7.81
CA ALA A 104 -2.88 5.58 -8.81
C ALA A 104 -3.46 5.94 -10.17
N PRO A 105 -2.62 6.27 -11.17
CA PRO A 105 -3.13 6.61 -12.51
C PRO A 105 -3.82 5.41 -13.16
N GLY A 106 -4.87 5.69 -13.93
CA GLY A 106 -5.58 4.66 -14.69
C GLY A 106 -6.41 3.70 -13.87
N LYS A 107 -6.50 3.88 -12.56
CA LYS A 107 -7.36 3.07 -11.68
C LYS A 107 -8.59 3.85 -11.27
N THR A 108 -9.74 3.16 -11.30
CA THR A 108 -11.01 3.72 -10.89
C THR A 108 -11.59 2.87 -9.78
N PHE A 109 -11.85 3.47 -8.64
CA PHE A 109 -12.48 2.81 -7.50
C PHE A 109 -13.70 3.60 -7.07
N GLU A 110 -14.67 2.91 -6.49
CA GLU A 110 -15.80 3.56 -5.84
C GLU A 110 -15.30 4.23 -4.56
N GLY A 111 -15.67 5.48 -4.37
CA GLY A 111 -15.21 6.27 -3.23
C GLY A 111 -13.80 6.82 -3.41
N ALA A 112 -13.15 7.15 -2.30
CA ALA A 112 -11.81 7.71 -2.31
C ALA A 112 -10.77 6.64 -2.66
N ASN A 113 -9.93 6.93 -3.64
CA ASN A 113 -8.88 6.02 -4.11
C ASN A 113 -7.47 6.57 -3.92
N GLY A 114 -7.31 7.56 -3.07
CA GLY A 114 -6.02 8.13 -2.79
C GLY A 114 -5.33 7.46 -1.61
N LEU A 115 -4.01 7.46 -1.64
CA LEU A 115 -3.18 7.07 -0.52
C LEU A 115 -2.69 8.33 0.18
N VAL A 116 -3.06 8.49 1.44
CA VAL A 116 -2.70 9.67 2.22
C VAL A 116 -1.45 9.39 3.04
N PHE A 117 -0.46 10.25 2.90
CA PHE A 117 0.73 10.26 3.75
C PHE A 117 0.70 11.46 4.66
N ALA A 118 0.98 11.25 5.92
CA ALA A 118 1.12 12.34 6.88
C ALA A 118 2.42 12.18 7.64
N LEU A 119 3.18 13.27 7.73
CA LEU A 119 4.37 13.34 8.57
C LEU A 119 4.01 14.18 9.78
N GLY A 120 4.18 13.61 10.95
CA GLY A 120 3.80 14.24 12.19
C GLY A 120 4.91 14.25 13.23
N GLN A 121 4.68 15.05 14.25
CA GLN A 121 5.55 15.14 15.41
C GLN A 121 4.76 14.65 16.63
N PRO A 122 5.32 13.75 17.46
CA PRO A 122 4.64 13.32 18.68
C PRO A 122 4.28 14.50 19.58
N LEU A 123 3.12 14.41 20.20
CA LEU A 123 2.69 15.43 21.16
C LEU A 123 3.43 15.29 22.49
#